data_f8e58a3faeffa596a2caf8b6d300ad83
#
_entry.id   f8e58a3faeffa596a2caf8b6d300ad83
#
_cell.length_a   1.000
_cell.length_b   1.000
_cell.length_c   1.000
_cell.angle_alpha   90.00
_cell.angle_beta   90.00
_cell.angle_gamma   90.00
#
_symmetry.space_group_name_H-M   'P 1'
#
loop_
_entity.id
_entity.type
_entity.pdbx_description
1 polymer ?
#
loop_
_entity_poly.entity_id
_entity_poly.type
_entity_poly.pdbx_seq_one_letter_code
_entity_poly.pdbx_strand_id
1 'polypeptide(L)'
;VEPDPADRYQNIFATEEGAVVAPAAGLHFSRELMKRLEIKDCQFAFLTLHSGLGNFREIDVEDLTKHKMDSEQMVVNGDVVNIVNTAKDNGRQICAVGTSVMRAIETAVSTDGHLKEFEGWTNKFIFPPYDFSVASSMITNFHMPLSTLLMMTASFGGYDLIMDAYDVALKEKYSFGAYGDAMLIL
;
A
#
# COMPACT_ATOMS: atom_id res chain seq x y z
N VAL A 1 -27.57 5.81 -16.29
CA VAL A 1 -27.29 6.55 -15.05
C VAL A 1 -25.91 6.09 -14.61
N GLU A 2 -24.94 6.96 -14.63
CA GLU A 2 -23.63 6.64 -14.02
C GLU A 2 -23.84 6.43 -12.53
N PRO A 3 -23.27 5.37 -11.95
CA PRO A 3 -23.34 5.15 -10.51
C PRO A 3 -22.69 6.32 -9.77
N ASP A 4 -23.19 6.65 -8.60
CA ASP A 4 -22.64 7.73 -7.78
C ASP A 4 -21.13 7.56 -7.63
N PRO A 5 -20.33 8.51 -8.10
CA PRO A 5 -18.87 8.41 -8.03
C PRO A 5 -18.34 8.19 -6.61
N ALA A 6 -19.01 8.70 -5.59
CA ALA A 6 -18.61 8.53 -4.19
C ALA A 6 -18.68 7.07 -3.75
N ASP A 7 -19.75 6.37 -4.07
CA ASP A 7 -19.94 4.97 -3.67
C ASP A 7 -18.96 4.01 -4.37
N ARG A 8 -18.47 4.38 -5.56
CA ARG A 8 -17.48 3.58 -6.29
C ARG A 8 -16.03 3.88 -5.91
N TYR A 9 -15.78 5.06 -5.36
CA TYR A 9 -14.43 5.53 -5.06
C TYR A 9 -13.99 5.21 -3.64
N GLN A 10 -14.91 4.87 -2.73
CA GLN A 10 -14.59 4.51 -1.35
C GLN A 10 -14.54 2.99 -1.15
N ASN A 11 -13.58 2.55 -0.33
CA ASN A 11 -13.49 1.16 0.11
C ASN A 11 -14.25 0.95 1.44
N ILE A 12 -14.42 -0.32 1.81
CA ILE A 12 -15.15 -0.72 3.04
C ILE A 12 -14.41 -0.38 4.34
N PHE A 13 -13.17 0.09 4.25
CA PHE A 13 -12.29 0.37 5.40
C PHE A 13 -12.27 1.86 5.79
N ALA A 14 -12.91 2.72 5.01
CA ALA A 14 -12.95 4.16 5.27
C ALA A 14 -13.79 4.45 6.53
N THR A 15 -13.14 4.85 7.61
CA THR A 15 -13.78 5.20 8.90
C THR A 15 -13.50 6.63 9.32
N GLU A 16 -12.35 7.19 8.91
CA GLU A 16 -11.91 8.52 9.31
C GLU A 16 -11.89 9.46 8.10
N GLU A 17 -12.51 10.62 8.23
CA GLU A 17 -12.50 11.66 7.21
C GLU A 17 -11.13 12.35 7.15
N GLY A 18 -10.68 12.77 5.95
CA GLY A 18 -9.44 13.54 5.80
C GLY A 18 -8.62 13.19 4.55
N ALA A 19 -8.83 12.03 3.94
CA ALA A 19 -8.14 11.66 2.71
C ALA A 19 -8.79 12.32 1.49
N VAL A 20 -7.95 12.69 0.50
CA VAL A 20 -8.40 13.17 -0.82
C VAL A 20 -8.49 12.03 -1.81
N VAL A 21 -7.70 10.98 -1.59
CA VAL A 21 -7.57 9.81 -2.47
C VAL A 21 -7.91 8.54 -1.69
N ALA A 22 -8.83 7.72 -2.22
CA ALA A 22 -9.11 6.41 -1.64
C ALA A 22 -7.96 5.44 -1.91
N PRO A 23 -7.55 4.61 -0.93
CA PRO A 23 -6.57 3.53 -1.13
C PRO A 23 -7.16 2.46 -2.07
N ALA A 24 -6.76 2.50 -3.36
CA ALA A 24 -7.40 1.72 -4.41
C ALA A 24 -7.29 0.19 -4.20
N ALA A 25 -6.20 -0.30 -3.62
CA ALA A 25 -6.06 -1.73 -3.33
C ALA A 25 -7.15 -2.27 -2.40
N GLY A 26 -7.67 -1.43 -1.50
CA GLY A 26 -8.79 -1.79 -0.62
C GLY A 26 -10.12 -1.99 -1.34
N LEU A 27 -10.28 -1.44 -2.55
CA LEU A 27 -11.51 -1.62 -3.36
C LEU A 27 -11.71 -3.07 -3.83
N HIS A 28 -10.64 -3.87 -3.89
CA HIS A 28 -10.69 -5.28 -4.25
C HIS A 28 -11.22 -6.18 -3.12
N PHE A 29 -11.38 -5.64 -1.90
CA PHE A 29 -11.87 -6.39 -0.76
C PHE A 29 -13.36 -6.14 -0.54
N SER A 30 -14.15 -7.20 -0.64
CA SER A 30 -15.54 -7.20 -0.19
C SER A 30 -15.65 -7.77 1.23
N ARG A 31 -16.74 -7.46 1.91
CA ARG A 31 -17.05 -8.06 3.24
C ARG A 31 -17.10 -9.59 3.17
N GLU A 32 -17.59 -10.14 2.06
CA GLU A 32 -17.62 -11.59 1.83
C GLU A 32 -16.21 -12.17 1.70
N LEU A 33 -15.32 -11.53 0.91
CA LEU A 33 -13.94 -11.97 0.77
C LEU A 33 -13.22 -11.94 2.12
N MET A 34 -13.39 -10.87 2.88
CA MET A 34 -12.80 -10.78 4.23
C MET A 34 -13.26 -11.91 5.12
N LYS A 35 -14.57 -12.19 5.15
CA LYS A 35 -15.12 -13.31 5.94
C LYS A 35 -14.55 -14.66 5.53
N ARG A 36 -14.37 -14.88 4.22
CA ARG A 36 -13.75 -16.13 3.70
C ARG A 36 -12.29 -16.25 4.10
N LEU A 37 -11.54 -15.14 4.16
CA LEU A 37 -10.16 -15.12 4.62
C LEU A 37 -10.07 -15.35 6.14
N GLU A 38 -10.95 -14.75 6.94
CA GLU A 38 -11.03 -14.99 8.38
C GLU A 38 -11.27 -16.48 8.70
N ILE A 39 -12.16 -17.16 7.94
CA ILE A 39 -12.39 -18.61 8.09
C ILE A 39 -11.12 -19.44 7.79
N LYS A 40 -10.18 -18.86 7.05
CA LYS A 40 -8.86 -19.45 6.76
C LYS A 40 -7.76 -18.96 7.71
N ASP A 41 -8.14 -18.45 8.88
CA ASP A 41 -7.24 -17.92 9.91
C ASP A 41 -6.39 -16.70 9.49
N CYS A 42 -6.83 -15.95 8.46
CA CYS A 42 -6.24 -14.66 8.17
C CYS A 42 -6.73 -13.62 9.17
N GLN A 43 -5.81 -12.96 9.85
CA GLN A 43 -6.10 -11.82 10.72
C GLN A 43 -5.96 -10.51 9.94
N PHE A 44 -6.79 -9.53 10.28
CA PHE A 44 -6.75 -8.19 9.69
C PHE A 44 -6.34 -7.17 10.75
N ALA A 45 -5.45 -6.27 10.36
CA ALA A 45 -5.05 -5.11 11.14
C ALA A 45 -5.27 -3.85 10.30
N PHE A 46 -5.82 -2.79 10.90
CA PHE A 46 -6.22 -1.58 10.18
C PHE A 46 -5.49 -0.38 10.74
N LEU A 47 -4.83 0.36 9.86
CA LEU A 47 -4.20 1.63 10.15
C LEU A 47 -4.88 2.75 9.36
N THR A 48 -4.72 3.99 9.80
CA THR A 48 -5.21 5.17 9.10
C THR A 48 -4.07 5.89 8.39
N LEU A 49 -4.29 6.26 7.12
CA LEU A 49 -3.44 7.16 6.39
C LEU A 49 -4.32 8.05 5.49
N HIS A 50 -4.18 9.36 5.63
CA HIS A 50 -4.90 10.35 4.84
C HIS A 50 -4.11 10.65 3.56
N SER A 51 -4.41 9.89 2.51
CA SER A 51 -3.73 10.04 1.21
C SER A 51 -4.10 11.34 0.52
N GLY A 52 -3.07 12.06 0.09
CA GLY A 52 -3.16 13.31 -0.66
C GLY A 52 -2.92 13.14 -2.16
N LEU A 53 -3.01 14.27 -2.90
CA LEU A 53 -2.78 14.31 -4.35
C LEU A 53 -1.31 14.11 -4.74
N GLY A 54 -0.37 14.19 -3.80
CA GLY A 54 1.07 14.01 -4.05
C GLY A 54 1.44 12.66 -4.66
N ASN A 55 0.61 11.63 -4.42
CA ASN A 55 0.78 10.31 -5.03
C ASN A 55 0.63 10.28 -6.56
N PHE A 56 0.03 11.32 -7.14
CA PHE A 56 -0.16 11.47 -8.59
C PHE A 56 0.89 12.40 -9.23
N ARG A 57 1.81 12.96 -8.44
CA ARG A 57 2.91 13.74 -9.01
C ARG A 57 3.91 12.82 -9.66
N GLU A 58 4.29 13.16 -10.87
CA GLU A 58 5.37 12.49 -11.57
C GLU A 58 6.73 12.82 -10.92
N ILE A 59 7.63 11.88 -11.00
CA ILE A 59 9.01 12.07 -10.58
C ILE A 59 9.72 12.80 -11.74
N ASP A 60 10.10 14.05 -11.53
CA ASP A 60 10.72 14.94 -12.51
C ASP A 60 12.21 15.24 -12.23
N VAL A 61 12.83 14.41 -11.40
CA VAL A 61 14.24 14.53 -10.99
C VAL A 61 15.05 13.33 -11.47
N GLU A 62 16.29 13.58 -11.95
CA GLU A 62 17.23 12.52 -12.32
C GLU A 62 17.78 11.79 -11.07
N ASP A 63 17.99 12.52 -9.99
CA ASP A 63 18.46 11.98 -8.71
C ASP A 63 17.26 11.80 -7.78
N LEU A 64 16.82 10.56 -7.60
CA LEU A 64 15.64 10.20 -6.80
C LEU A 64 15.74 10.68 -5.35
N THR A 65 16.95 10.86 -4.81
CA THR A 65 17.14 11.38 -3.44
C THR A 65 16.66 12.84 -3.29
N LYS A 66 16.51 13.55 -4.39
CA LYS A 66 16.03 14.94 -4.43
C LYS A 66 14.52 15.06 -4.57
N HIS A 67 13.82 13.95 -4.89
CA HIS A 67 12.37 13.96 -4.95
C HIS A 67 11.77 14.17 -3.56
N LYS A 68 10.79 15.07 -3.47
CA LYS A 68 10.11 15.39 -2.21
C LYS A 68 8.67 14.87 -2.27
N MET A 69 8.38 13.90 -1.43
CA MET A 69 7.01 13.45 -1.19
C MET A 69 6.23 14.50 -0.38
N ASP A 70 4.96 14.68 -0.72
CA ASP A 70 4.05 15.41 0.15
C ASP A 70 3.87 14.65 1.46
N SER A 71 3.71 15.41 2.56
CA SER A 71 3.46 14.81 3.86
C SER A 71 2.00 14.39 3.98
N GLU A 72 1.76 13.19 4.51
CA GLU A 72 0.44 12.61 4.76
C GLU A 72 0.33 12.21 6.22
N GLN A 73 -0.80 12.54 6.84
CA GLN A 73 -1.07 12.16 8.22
C GLN A 73 -1.38 10.68 8.32
N MET A 74 -0.83 10.02 9.35
CA MET A 74 -1.06 8.59 9.58
C MET A 74 -1.15 8.26 11.06
N VAL A 75 -1.86 7.16 11.33
CA VAL A 75 -1.99 6.57 12.68
C VAL A 75 -1.78 5.06 12.59
N VAL A 76 -0.83 4.57 13.37
CA VAL A 76 -0.62 3.14 13.67
C VAL A 76 -0.86 2.95 15.16
N ASN A 77 -1.98 2.36 15.51
CA ASN A 77 -2.38 2.17 16.91
C ASN A 77 -1.80 0.88 17.51
N GLY A 78 -1.95 0.72 18.83
CA GLY A 78 -1.43 -0.43 19.57
C GLY A 78 -1.99 -1.78 19.12
N ASP A 79 -3.23 -1.84 18.64
CA ASP A 79 -3.83 -3.09 18.14
C ASP A 79 -3.10 -3.57 16.88
N VAL A 80 -2.83 -2.67 15.94
CA VAL A 80 -2.02 -2.97 14.73
C VAL A 80 -0.64 -3.45 15.13
N VAL A 81 0.02 -2.72 16.03
CA VAL A 81 1.36 -3.07 16.54
C VAL A 81 1.37 -4.48 17.11
N ASN A 82 0.42 -4.80 17.97
CA ASN A 82 0.35 -6.12 18.63
C ASN A 82 0.10 -7.25 17.63
N ILE A 83 -0.85 -7.08 16.70
CA ILE A 83 -1.19 -8.10 15.71
C ILE A 83 0.02 -8.35 14.78
N VAL A 84 0.60 -7.28 14.23
CA VAL A 84 1.68 -7.38 13.24
C VAL A 84 2.96 -7.91 13.88
N ASN A 85 3.36 -7.41 15.04
CA ASN A 85 4.56 -7.89 15.71
C ASN A 85 4.42 -9.34 16.17
N THR A 86 3.25 -9.73 16.69
CA THR A 86 2.98 -11.13 17.04
C THR A 86 3.06 -12.05 15.82
N ALA A 87 2.53 -11.62 14.66
CA ALA A 87 2.63 -12.38 13.43
C ALA A 87 4.09 -12.53 13.00
N LYS A 88 4.87 -11.45 13.06
CA LYS A 88 6.30 -11.45 12.72
C LYS A 88 7.11 -12.40 13.63
N ASP A 89 6.92 -12.29 14.94
CA ASP A 89 7.63 -13.11 15.93
C ASP A 89 7.33 -14.62 15.77
N ASN A 90 6.14 -14.93 15.28
CA ASN A 90 5.73 -16.30 14.98
C ASN A 90 6.06 -16.75 13.54
N GLY A 91 6.84 -15.96 12.80
CA GLY A 91 7.23 -16.28 11.42
C GLY A 91 6.05 -16.36 10.43
N ARG A 92 4.96 -15.66 10.72
CA ARG A 92 3.77 -15.61 9.85
C ARG A 92 3.97 -14.61 8.71
N GLN A 93 3.32 -14.88 7.60
CA GLN A 93 3.30 -13.97 6.46
C GLN A 93 2.49 -12.71 6.80
N ILE A 94 3.04 -11.55 6.45
CA ILE A 94 2.39 -10.24 6.62
C ILE A 94 2.20 -9.63 5.24
N CYS A 95 0.94 -9.41 4.86
CA CYS A 95 0.57 -8.84 3.57
C CYS A 95 0.12 -7.39 3.74
N ALA A 96 0.85 -6.46 3.13
CA ALA A 96 0.43 -5.07 3.06
C ALA A 96 -0.58 -4.89 1.91
N VAL A 97 -1.78 -4.39 2.22
CA VAL A 97 -2.80 -4.09 1.22
C VAL A 97 -2.76 -2.60 0.88
N GLY A 98 -2.08 -2.30 -0.21
CA GLY A 98 -1.85 -0.94 -0.72
C GLY A 98 -0.46 -0.38 -0.41
N THR A 99 0.02 0.45 -1.32
CA THR A 99 1.28 1.18 -1.17
C THR A 99 1.25 2.17 0.01
N SER A 100 0.06 2.72 0.33
CA SER A 100 -0.15 3.56 1.50
C SER A 100 0.13 2.82 2.81
N VAL A 101 -0.36 1.57 2.93
CA VAL A 101 -0.08 0.70 4.09
C VAL A 101 1.42 0.41 4.17
N MET A 102 2.05 0.05 3.04
CA MET A 102 3.50 -0.20 3.01
C MET A 102 4.30 1.02 3.51
N ARG A 103 3.98 2.24 3.04
CA ARG A 103 4.64 3.46 3.52
C ARG A 103 4.43 3.70 5.02
N ALA A 104 3.21 3.46 5.49
CA ALA A 104 2.89 3.67 6.90
C ALA A 104 3.67 2.72 7.80
N ILE A 105 3.69 1.42 7.50
CA ILE A 105 4.43 0.46 8.33
C ILE A 105 5.93 0.69 8.28
N GLU A 106 6.50 1.01 7.10
CA GLU A 106 7.91 1.35 6.97
C GLU A 106 8.29 2.72 7.58
N THR A 107 7.32 3.58 7.87
CA THR A 107 7.52 4.81 8.66
C THR A 107 7.52 4.51 10.16
N ALA A 108 6.61 3.63 10.61
CA ALA A 108 6.42 3.31 12.01
C ALA A 108 7.36 2.19 12.52
N VAL A 109 8.22 1.62 11.65
CA VAL A 109 9.13 0.56 12.05
C VAL A 109 10.29 1.08 12.90
N SER A 110 10.64 0.34 13.93
CA SER A 110 11.80 0.58 14.78
C SER A 110 13.08 -0.07 14.21
N THR A 111 14.21 0.25 14.79
CA THR A 111 15.52 -0.27 14.35
C THR A 111 15.68 -1.78 14.50
N ASP A 112 14.87 -2.42 15.34
CA ASP A 112 14.82 -3.88 15.50
C ASP A 112 13.82 -4.55 14.54
N GLY A 113 13.19 -3.75 13.66
CA GLY A 113 12.26 -4.22 12.64
C GLY A 113 10.84 -4.49 13.13
N HIS A 114 10.49 -4.09 14.35
CA HIS A 114 9.12 -4.16 14.88
C HIS A 114 8.37 -2.85 14.68
N LEU A 115 7.05 -2.92 14.53
CA LEU A 115 6.21 -1.73 14.53
C LEU A 115 6.16 -1.09 15.91
N LYS A 116 6.04 0.23 15.92
CA LYS A 116 5.68 1.05 17.09
C LYS A 116 4.40 1.79 16.83
N GLU A 117 3.70 2.14 17.89
CA GLU A 117 2.64 3.13 17.80
C GLU A 117 3.19 4.43 17.21
N PHE A 118 2.43 4.98 16.30
CA PHE A 118 2.81 6.20 15.61
C PHE A 118 1.56 7.03 15.29
N GLU A 119 1.59 8.29 15.65
CA GLU A 119 0.63 9.29 15.21
C GLU A 119 1.41 10.51 14.74
N GLY A 120 1.23 10.90 13.48
CA GLY A 120 1.98 12.00 12.90
C GLY A 120 1.95 12.02 11.39
N TRP A 121 3.01 12.54 10.80
CA TRP A 121 3.12 12.75 9.36
C TRP A 121 4.22 11.89 8.76
N THR A 122 3.97 11.35 7.58
CA THR A 122 4.98 10.67 6.76
C THR A 122 5.15 11.35 5.42
N ASN A 123 6.41 11.55 5.03
CA ASN A 123 6.81 11.93 3.68
C ASN A 123 7.78 10.90 3.09
N LYS A 124 7.70 9.68 3.59
CA LYS A 124 8.62 8.61 3.18
C LYS A 124 8.47 8.31 1.69
N PHE A 125 9.57 8.43 0.97
CA PHE A 125 9.72 8.00 -0.42
C PHE A 125 10.55 6.72 -0.45
N ILE A 126 9.97 5.65 -0.99
CA ILE A 126 10.61 4.34 -1.12
C ILE A 126 10.94 4.10 -2.59
N PHE A 127 12.22 3.87 -2.87
CA PHE A 127 12.74 3.57 -4.20
C PHE A 127 13.95 2.63 -4.09
N PRO A 128 14.32 1.87 -5.16
CA PRO A 128 15.43 0.91 -5.10
C PRO A 128 16.81 1.59 -4.89
N PRO A 129 17.72 0.95 -4.11
CA PRO A 129 17.50 -0.25 -3.30
C PRO A 129 16.81 0.09 -1.97
N TYR A 130 15.90 -0.74 -1.50
CA TYR A 130 15.22 -0.57 -0.21
C TYR A 130 14.96 -1.94 0.43
N ASP A 131 15.33 -2.09 1.70
CA ASP A 131 15.09 -3.30 2.49
C ASP A 131 13.84 -3.13 3.33
N PHE A 132 12.79 -3.87 2.98
CA PHE A 132 11.53 -3.84 3.71
C PHE A 132 11.62 -4.62 5.02
N SER A 133 11.09 -4.02 6.07
CA SER A 133 11.30 -4.53 7.44
C SER A 133 10.15 -5.40 7.95
N VAL A 134 8.93 -5.20 7.46
CA VAL A 134 7.73 -5.78 8.09
C VAL A 134 6.97 -6.70 7.15
N ALA A 135 6.50 -6.19 6.01
CA ALA A 135 5.69 -6.98 5.09
C ALA A 135 6.52 -7.95 4.26
N SER A 136 6.02 -9.17 4.11
CA SER A 136 6.59 -10.21 3.26
C SER A 136 5.85 -10.39 1.94
N SER A 137 4.69 -9.75 1.80
CA SER A 137 3.90 -9.71 0.57
C SER A 137 3.11 -8.41 0.46
N MET A 138 2.69 -8.07 -0.75
CA MET A 138 1.95 -6.84 -1.01
C MET A 138 0.86 -7.05 -2.04
N ILE A 139 -0.32 -6.47 -1.79
CA ILE A 139 -1.38 -6.31 -2.80
C ILE A 139 -1.42 -4.85 -3.21
N THR A 140 -1.33 -4.58 -4.50
CA THR A 140 -1.38 -3.22 -5.03
C THR A 140 -2.00 -3.19 -6.43
N ASN A 141 -2.61 -2.07 -6.81
CA ASN A 141 -3.05 -1.85 -8.19
C ASN A 141 -1.84 -1.68 -9.12
N PHE A 142 -2.07 -1.78 -10.43
CA PHE A 142 -1.09 -1.36 -11.43
C PHE A 142 -0.99 0.16 -11.47
N HIS A 143 0.22 0.68 -11.39
CA HIS A 143 0.52 2.11 -11.29
C HIS A 143 1.01 2.68 -12.61
N MET A 144 0.86 4.01 -12.77
CA MET A 144 1.32 4.74 -13.94
C MET A 144 2.85 4.87 -13.97
N PRO A 145 3.45 4.99 -15.17
CA PRO A 145 4.87 5.31 -15.29
C PRO A 145 5.25 6.59 -14.53
N LEU A 146 6.51 6.72 -14.16
CA LEU A 146 7.07 7.87 -13.44
C LEU A 146 6.42 8.17 -12.08
N SER A 147 5.60 7.26 -11.55
CA SER A 147 4.96 7.44 -10.25
C SER A 147 5.84 6.91 -9.11
N THR A 148 5.74 7.56 -7.95
CA THR A 148 6.36 7.10 -6.70
C THR A 148 5.83 5.72 -6.28
N LEU A 149 4.60 5.39 -6.68
CA LEU A 149 3.94 4.11 -6.39
C LEU A 149 4.56 2.96 -7.19
N LEU A 150 4.88 3.18 -8.48
CA LEU A 150 5.59 2.19 -9.30
C LEU A 150 7.01 1.96 -8.76
N MET A 151 7.70 3.03 -8.34
CA MET A 151 9.03 2.92 -7.73
C MET A 151 9.02 2.03 -6.48
N MET A 152 8.04 2.22 -5.59
CA MET A 152 7.89 1.37 -4.41
C MET A 152 7.58 -0.08 -4.79
N THR A 153 6.70 -0.30 -5.74
CA THR A 153 6.33 -1.63 -6.21
C THR A 153 7.53 -2.36 -6.79
N ALA A 154 8.34 -1.66 -7.61
CA ALA A 154 9.59 -2.19 -8.16
C ALA A 154 10.65 -2.45 -7.09
N SER A 155 10.69 -1.61 -6.03
CA SER A 155 11.57 -1.85 -4.87
C SER A 155 11.19 -3.12 -4.13
N PHE A 156 9.90 -3.42 -4.01
CA PHE A 156 9.40 -4.57 -3.26
C PHE A 156 9.54 -5.89 -4.05
N GLY A 157 9.09 -5.91 -5.29
CA GLY A 157 9.07 -7.14 -6.10
C GLY A 157 10.34 -7.38 -6.93
N GLY A 158 11.27 -6.40 -6.95
CA GLY A 158 12.41 -6.39 -7.87
C GLY A 158 12.04 -5.81 -9.25
N TYR A 159 12.95 -5.00 -9.80
CA TYR A 159 12.68 -4.24 -11.01
C TYR A 159 12.30 -5.14 -12.20
N ASP A 160 13.12 -6.13 -12.50
CA ASP A 160 12.92 -6.97 -13.69
C ASP A 160 11.60 -7.74 -13.62
N LEU A 161 11.30 -8.39 -12.49
CA LEU A 161 10.07 -9.13 -12.29
C LEU A 161 8.82 -8.24 -12.40
N ILE A 162 8.87 -7.05 -11.81
CA ILE A 162 7.74 -6.10 -11.88
C ILE A 162 7.56 -5.59 -13.30
N MET A 163 8.62 -5.27 -14.04
CA MET A 163 8.50 -4.82 -15.43
C MET A 163 7.96 -5.94 -16.34
N ASP A 164 8.42 -7.16 -16.18
CA ASP A 164 7.89 -8.33 -16.90
C ASP A 164 6.38 -8.54 -16.59
N ALA A 165 5.98 -8.41 -15.33
CA ALA A 165 4.57 -8.51 -14.94
C ALA A 165 3.72 -7.39 -15.58
N TYR A 166 4.24 -6.16 -15.67
CA TYR A 166 3.58 -5.05 -16.34
C TYR A 166 3.44 -5.28 -17.84
N ASP A 167 4.47 -5.82 -18.48
CA ASP A 167 4.41 -6.19 -19.92
C ASP A 167 3.35 -7.26 -20.17
N VAL A 168 3.23 -8.26 -19.30
CA VAL A 168 2.16 -9.26 -19.39
C VAL A 168 0.80 -8.62 -19.15
N ALA A 169 0.67 -7.76 -18.14
CA ALA A 169 -0.59 -7.08 -17.83
C ALA A 169 -1.08 -6.23 -19.02
N LEU A 170 -0.18 -5.52 -19.70
CA LEU A 170 -0.51 -4.75 -20.89
C LEU A 170 -0.98 -5.65 -22.05
N LYS A 171 -0.29 -6.77 -22.30
CA LYS A 171 -0.66 -7.74 -23.34
C LYS A 171 -2.02 -8.39 -23.08
N GLU A 172 -2.29 -8.73 -21.83
CA GLU A 172 -3.55 -9.35 -21.38
C GLU A 172 -4.66 -8.32 -21.10
N LYS A 173 -4.41 -7.03 -21.34
CA LYS A 173 -5.36 -5.92 -21.21
C LYS A 173 -5.89 -5.70 -19.81
N TYR A 174 -5.05 -5.90 -18.79
CA TYR A 174 -5.36 -5.47 -17.44
C TYR A 174 -5.54 -3.95 -17.37
N SER A 175 -6.44 -3.51 -16.51
CA SER A 175 -6.71 -2.09 -16.29
C SER A 175 -5.75 -1.50 -15.26
N PHE A 176 -5.34 -0.25 -15.48
CA PHE A 176 -4.40 0.46 -14.63
C PHE A 176 -5.07 1.58 -13.83
N GLY A 177 -4.42 2.00 -12.74
CA GLY A 177 -4.84 3.14 -11.93
C GLY A 177 -5.88 2.78 -10.85
N ALA A 178 -6.63 3.78 -10.39
CA ALA A 178 -7.47 3.68 -9.19
C ALA A 178 -8.62 2.67 -9.31
N TYR A 179 -9.20 2.52 -10.49
CA TYR A 179 -10.26 1.52 -10.77
C TYR A 179 -9.73 0.32 -11.57
N GLY A 180 -8.43 0.20 -11.65
CA GLY A 180 -7.77 -0.88 -12.37
C GLY A 180 -7.68 -2.16 -11.57
N ASP A 181 -7.04 -3.14 -12.19
CA ASP A 181 -6.77 -4.44 -11.60
C ASP A 181 -5.65 -4.35 -10.55
N ALA A 182 -5.51 -5.40 -9.74
CA ALA A 182 -4.46 -5.50 -8.74
C ALA A 182 -3.57 -6.70 -8.99
N MET A 183 -2.35 -6.63 -8.44
CA MET A 183 -1.41 -7.74 -8.37
C MET A 183 -1.13 -8.10 -6.90
N LEU A 184 -0.85 -9.36 -6.65
CA LEU A 184 -0.26 -9.87 -5.42
C LEU A 184 1.21 -10.18 -5.68
N ILE A 185 2.09 -9.58 -4.89
CA ILE A 185 3.54 -9.80 -4.92
C ILE A 185 3.93 -10.58 -3.67
N LEU A 186 4.60 -11.73 -3.87
CA LEU A 186 5.00 -12.69 -2.82
C LEU A 186 6.51 -12.68 -2.62
#